data_06d0f233689d9e32c0405957582d2bcf
#
_entry.id   06d0f233689d9e32c0405957582d2bcf
#
_cell.length_a   1.000
_cell.length_b   1.000
_cell.length_c   1.000
_cell.angle_alpha   90.00
_cell.angle_beta   90.00
_cell.angle_gamma   90.00
#
_symmetry.space_group_name_H-M   'P 1'
#
loop_
_entity.id
_entity.type
_entity.pdbx_description
1 polymer ?
#
loop_
_entity_poly.entity_id
_entity_poly.type
_entity_poly.pdbx_seq_one_letter_code
_entity_poly.pdbx_strand_id
1 'polypeptide(L)'
;MLLLQGQILHASLETCAGTIDLPTGDSSFETVPLVVQSDGTFTSILTDLDLRSESFFVHVSAQCGQYTMTEDFRNVTIVVEANNDADGDGILDDLDACPDGVGESDGWASNLPSDADQDGCRDYDEDLDDDNDGVLDANDGCVSTIGWISTLQNDKDQDGCHDDGADLDHDGDGILDTLDACLDGEVNWPANLYNDWDQDGCHDLLEDSDDDNDGEDDSTDACPKGRSNWESERDQSTDFDLDGCYDSTEDLDDDNDSVNDVN
;
A
#
# COMPACT_ATOMS: atom_id res chain seq x y z
N MET A 1 8.56 -25.80 -12.98
CA MET A 1 8.34 -26.55 -11.72
C MET A 1 7.45 -27.73 -12.02
N LEU A 2 7.79 -28.97 -11.65
CA LEU A 2 6.98 -30.14 -11.86
C LEU A 2 6.47 -30.66 -10.52
N LEU A 3 5.17 -30.82 -10.37
CA LEU A 3 4.55 -31.42 -9.19
C LEU A 3 4.21 -32.87 -9.47
N LEU A 4 4.85 -33.81 -8.78
CA LEU A 4 4.51 -35.22 -8.79
C LEU A 4 3.67 -35.57 -7.56
N GLN A 5 2.48 -36.12 -7.79
CA GLN A 5 1.56 -36.54 -6.73
C GLN A 5 1.20 -38.02 -6.89
N GLY A 6 1.09 -38.71 -5.77
CA GLY A 6 0.67 -40.11 -5.75
C GLY A 6 0.21 -40.53 -4.37
N GLN A 7 -0.18 -41.80 -4.27
CA GLN A 7 -0.59 -42.39 -2.99
C GLN A 7 0.03 -43.78 -2.82
N ILE A 8 0.61 -44.01 -1.65
CA ILE A 8 1.10 -45.30 -1.21
C ILE A 8 0.00 -45.96 -0.37
N LEU A 9 -0.46 -47.11 -0.82
CA LEU A 9 -1.47 -47.88 -0.10
C LEU A 9 -0.76 -48.93 0.78
N HIS A 10 -0.57 -48.62 2.06
CA HIS A 10 0.04 -49.54 3.04
C HIS A 10 -0.62 -49.40 4.43
N ALA A 11 -0.63 -50.47 5.19
CA ALA A 11 -1.28 -50.51 6.50
C ALA A 11 -0.56 -49.80 7.64
N SER A 12 0.67 -49.31 7.42
CA SER A 12 1.50 -48.64 8.44
C SER A 12 2.31 -47.51 7.81
N LEU A 13 1.66 -46.40 7.55
CA LEU A 13 2.22 -45.28 6.82
C LEU A 13 3.16 -44.37 7.64
N GLU A 14 3.11 -44.47 8.97
CA GLU A 14 3.85 -43.58 9.89
C GLU A 14 5.38 -43.65 9.78
N THR A 15 5.90 -44.62 9.05
CA THR A 15 7.35 -44.87 8.91
C THR A 15 7.81 -45.00 7.44
N CYS A 16 7.04 -44.49 6.52
CA CYS A 16 7.39 -44.55 5.08
C CYS A 16 8.39 -43.45 4.71
N ALA A 17 9.47 -43.85 4.04
CA ALA A 17 10.36 -42.95 3.33
C ALA A 17 10.52 -43.45 1.89
N GLY A 18 10.60 -42.54 0.93
CA GLY A 18 10.70 -42.91 -0.46
C GLY A 18 11.62 -42.02 -1.27
N THR A 19 11.94 -42.47 -2.47
CA THR A 19 12.68 -41.72 -3.47
C THR A 19 12.04 -41.89 -4.84
N ILE A 20 12.20 -40.89 -5.67
CA ILE A 20 11.87 -40.95 -7.10
C ILE A 20 13.19 -40.85 -7.85
N ASP A 21 13.43 -41.77 -8.77
CA ASP A 21 14.53 -41.69 -9.73
C ASP A 21 13.99 -41.15 -11.04
N LEU A 22 14.51 -40.02 -11.44
CA LEU A 22 14.14 -39.28 -12.66
C LEU A 22 15.25 -39.37 -13.67
N PRO A 23 14.96 -39.70 -14.92
CA PRO A 23 15.97 -39.71 -15.97
C PRO A 23 16.43 -38.28 -16.28
N THR A 24 17.74 -38.07 -16.28
CA THR A 24 18.39 -36.90 -16.83
C THR A 24 18.80 -37.21 -18.27
N GLY A 25 18.72 -36.28 -19.21
CA GLY A 25 18.81 -36.51 -20.65
C GLY A 25 20.06 -37.22 -21.21
N ASP A 26 20.97 -37.67 -20.33
CA ASP A 26 22.24 -38.34 -20.66
C ASP A 26 22.32 -39.81 -20.22
N SER A 27 21.21 -40.46 -19.93
CA SER A 27 21.13 -41.83 -19.36
C SER A 27 21.51 -41.96 -17.90
N SER A 28 21.62 -40.86 -17.17
CA SER A 28 21.73 -40.84 -15.72
C SER A 28 20.37 -40.64 -15.08
N PHE A 29 20.32 -40.82 -13.75
CA PHE A 29 19.10 -40.57 -12.96
C PHE A 29 19.41 -39.63 -11.80
N GLU A 30 18.51 -38.70 -11.54
CA GLU A 30 18.52 -37.93 -10.33
C GLU A 30 17.54 -38.54 -9.33
N THR A 31 18.00 -38.79 -8.11
CA THR A 31 17.17 -39.35 -7.06
C THR A 31 16.67 -38.24 -6.13
N VAL A 32 15.36 -38.06 -6.11
CA VAL A 32 14.71 -37.05 -5.31
C VAL A 32 13.96 -37.69 -4.13
N PRO A 33 14.09 -37.20 -2.89
CA PRO A 33 13.36 -37.74 -1.76
C PRO A 33 11.87 -37.47 -1.85
N LEU A 34 11.06 -38.44 -1.45
CA LEU A 34 9.61 -38.31 -1.31
C LEU A 34 9.24 -37.96 0.12
N VAL A 35 8.38 -36.97 0.30
CA VAL A 35 7.71 -36.72 1.57
C VAL A 35 6.36 -37.42 1.56
N VAL A 36 6.26 -38.52 2.34
CA VAL A 36 5.03 -39.29 2.46
C VAL A 36 4.22 -38.76 3.64
N GLN A 37 2.96 -38.41 3.41
CA GLN A 37 2.03 -37.95 4.44
C GLN A 37 1.43 -39.14 5.20
N SER A 38 0.83 -38.88 6.35
CA SER A 38 0.22 -39.92 7.19
C SER A 38 -0.98 -40.66 6.54
N ASP A 39 -1.55 -40.09 5.49
CA ASP A 39 -2.62 -40.70 4.67
C ASP A 39 -2.08 -41.48 3.46
N GLY A 40 -0.76 -41.58 3.32
CA GLY A 40 -0.08 -42.25 2.22
C GLY A 40 0.08 -41.39 0.97
N THR A 41 -0.43 -40.20 0.94
CA THR A 41 -0.17 -39.29 -0.18
C THR A 41 1.28 -38.80 -0.14
N PHE A 42 1.85 -38.59 -1.29
CA PHE A 42 3.15 -37.94 -1.40
C PHE A 42 3.12 -36.84 -2.48
N THR A 43 3.94 -35.85 -2.22
CA THR A 43 4.21 -34.77 -3.19
C THR A 43 5.73 -34.61 -3.30
N SER A 44 6.21 -34.39 -4.50
CA SER A 44 7.59 -33.99 -4.74
C SER A 44 7.61 -32.84 -5.74
N ILE A 45 8.34 -31.79 -5.39
CA ILE A 45 8.55 -30.63 -6.25
C ILE A 45 9.89 -30.79 -6.92
N LEU A 46 9.88 -30.77 -8.23
CA LEU A 46 11.08 -30.95 -9.06
C LEU A 46 11.41 -29.61 -9.71
N THR A 47 12.55 -29.06 -9.36
CA THR A 47 13.11 -27.85 -9.97
C THR A 47 14.27 -28.21 -10.90
N ASP A 48 14.47 -27.47 -11.94
CA ASP A 48 15.61 -27.55 -12.86
C ASP A 48 15.74 -28.86 -13.70
N LEU A 49 14.61 -29.51 -14.00
CA LEU A 49 14.66 -30.67 -14.91
C LEU A 49 14.70 -30.19 -16.37
N ASP A 50 15.78 -30.51 -17.08
CA ASP A 50 15.86 -30.34 -18.54
C ASP A 50 15.04 -31.47 -19.21
N LEU A 51 13.73 -31.38 -19.13
CA LEU A 51 12.78 -32.33 -19.68
C LEU A 51 12.54 -32.01 -21.15
N ARG A 52 13.35 -32.53 -22.05
CA ARG A 52 13.01 -32.58 -23.46
C ARG A 52 11.86 -33.60 -23.64
N SER A 53 10.84 -33.20 -24.37
CA SER A 53 9.51 -33.80 -24.54
C SER A 53 9.46 -35.25 -25.01
N GLU A 54 9.99 -36.21 -24.29
CA GLU A 54 9.87 -37.63 -24.56
C GLU A 54 9.26 -38.36 -23.35
N SER A 55 8.45 -39.36 -23.59
CA SER A 55 7.89 -40.22 -22.54
C SER A 55 9.00 -40.98 -21.82
N PHE A 56 9.12 -40.87 -20.54
CA PHE A 56 10.15 -41.54 -19.76
C PHE A 56 9.53 -42.39 -18.63
N PHE A 57 10.36 -43.25 -18.07
CA PHE A 57 9.96 -44.08 -16.94
C PHE A 57 10.32 -43.34 -15.64
N VAL A 58 9.41 -43.32 -14.69
CA VAL A 58 9.66 -42.88 -13.34
C VAL A 58 9.70 -44.09 -12.42
N HIS A 59 10.82 -44.28 -11.76
CA HIS A 59 10.95 -45.34 -10.76
C HIS A 59 10.70 -44.76 -9.37
N VAL A 60 9.65 -45.26 -8.70
CA VAL A 60 9.32 -44.86 -7.32
C VAL A 60 9.68 -46.00 -6.39
N SER A 61 10.51 -45.72 -5.41
CA SER A 61 10.87 -46.63 -4.32
C SER A 61 10.40 -46.08 -3.00
N ALA A 62 9.69 -46.87 -2.23
CA ALA A 62 9.28 -46.51 -0.87
C ALA A 62 9.56 -47.64 0.12
N GLN A 63 10.11 -47.30 1.27
CA GLN A 63 10.32 -48.22 2.38
C GLN A 63 9.41 -47.83 3.56
N CYS A 64 8.52 -48.74 3.92
CA CYS A 64 7.60 -48.58 5.03
C CYS A 64 7.91 -49.63 6.09
N GLY A 65 8.68 -49.27 7.12
CA GLY A 65 9.18 -50.20 8.11
C GLY A 65 10.10 -51.27 7.47
N GLN A 66 9.70 -52.53 7.57
CA GLN A 66 10.50 -53.65 6.97
C GLN A 66 10.08 -53.98 5.51
N TYR A 67 9.10 -53.29 4.97
CA TYR A 67 8.59 -53.52 3.62
C TYR A 67 9.18 -52.52 2.65
N THR A 68 9.70 -53.02 1.54
CA THR A 68 10.14 -52.17 0.41
C THR A 68 9.15 -52.34 -0.74
N MET A 69 8.69 -51.26 -1.30
CA MET A 69 7.86 -51.23 -2.49
C MET A 69 8.61 -50.51 -3.59
N THR A 70 8.56 -51.08 -4.78
CA THR A 70 9.13 -50.45 -5.98
C THR A 70 8.12 -50.60 -7.10
N GLU A 71 7.79 -49.48 -7.76
CA GLU A 71 6.89 -49.47 -8.90
C GLU A 71 7.51 -48.66 -10.04
N ASP A 72 7.43 -49.23 -11.23
CA ASP A 72 7.81 -48.56 -12.48
C ASP A 72 6.57 -48.00 -13.15
N PHE A 73 6.47 -46.69 -13.17
CA PHE A 73 5.40 -46.04 -13.90
C PHE A 73 5.80 -45.83 -15.35
N ARG A 74 4.98 -46.37 -16.28
CA ARG A 74 5.11 -46.21 -17.73
C ARG A 74 4.13 -45.19 -18.22
N ASN A 75 4.57 -44.33 -19.11
CA ASN A 75 3.77 -43.26 -19.70
C ASN A 75 3.31 -42.23 -18.66
N VAL A 76 4.20 -41.77 -17.84
CA VAL A 76 3.96 -40.54 -17.08
C VAL A 76 3.86 -39.40 -18.09
N THR A 77 2.67 -38.89 -18.30
CA THR A 77 2.50 -37.64 -19.04
C THR A 77 2.86 -36.53 -18.07
N ILE A 78 3.99 -35.92 -18.26
CA ILE A 78 4.29 -34.66 -17.61
C ILE A 78 3.46 -33.60 -18.33
N VAL A 79 2.43 -33.13 -17.69
CA VAL A 79 1.89 -31.82 -18.03
C VAL A 79 2.90 -30.83 -17.45
N VAL A 80 3.86 -30.42 -18.23
CA VAL A 80 4.51 -29.13 -17.99
C VAL A 80 3.35 -28.17 -18.24
N GLU A 81 2.74 -27.68 -17.17
CA GLU A 81 2.05 -26.40 -17.32
C GLU A 81 3.15 -25.49 -17.84
N ALA A 82 2.98 -25.02 -19.03
CA ALA A 82 3.90 -24.09 -19.62
C ALA A 82 3.99 -22.98 -18.55
N ASN A 83 5.20 -22.75 -18.09
CA ASN A 83 5.50 -21.57 -17.30
C ASN A 83 5.26 -20.46 -18.31
N ASN A 84 4.03 -20.01 -18.41
CA ASN A 84 3.66 -18.96 -19.31
C ASN A 84 4.16 -17.68 -18.65
N ASP A 85 5.17 -17.15 -19.26
CA ASP A 85 5.76 -15.86 -19.03
C ASP A 85 5.98 -15.37 -20.46
N ALA A 86 4.97 -14.70 -21.00
CA ALA A 86 4.83 -14.49 -22.44
C ALA A 86 5.78 -13.43 -22.96
N ASP A 87 6.08 -12.42 -22.15
CA ASP A 87 7.03 -11.37 -22.48
C ASP A 87 8.43 -11.63 -21.90
N GLY A 88 8.56 -12.56 -20.93
CA GLY A 88 9.83 -13.00 -20.36
C GLY A 88 10.40 -12.03 -19.31
N ASP A 89 9.58 -11.28 -18.64
CA ASP A 89 9.98 -10.32 -17.61
C ASP A 89 10.35 -10.98 -16.27
N GLY A 90 9.93 -12.24 -16.08
CA GLY A 90 10.19 -13.07 -14.90
C GLY A 90 8.97 -13.27 -14.00
N ILE A 91 7.85 -12.60 -14.26
CA ILE A 91 6.55 -12.82 -13.65
C ILE A 91 5.74 -13.76 -14.55
N LEU A 92 4.97 -14.67 -13.97
CA LEU A 92 4.17 -15.60 -14.76
C LEU A 92 2.85 -14.96 -15.19
N ASP A 93 2.35 -15.24 -16.39
CA ASP A 93 1.13 -14.68 -16.97
C ASP A 93 -0.10 -14.68 -16.02
N ASP A 94 -0.19 -15.66 -15.13
CA ASP A 94 -1.30 -15.77 -14.16
C ASP A 94 -1.12 -14.93 -12.89
N LEU A 95 0.05 -14.32 -12.72
CA LEU A 95 0.40 -13.41 -11.63
C LEU A 95 0.78 -12.02 -12.14
N ASP A 96 0.85 -11.88 -13.46
CA ASP A 96 1.31 -10.72 -14.19
C ASP A 96 0.12 -9.88 -14.64
N ALA A 97 0.10 -8.62 -14.26
CA ALA A 97 -0.93 -7.68 -14.67
C ALA A 97 -0.73 -7.23 -16.13
N CYS A 98 0.51 -7.31 -16.66
CA CYS A 98 0.88 -6.96 -18.03
C CYS A 98 1.49 -8.12 -18.82
N PRO A 99 0.85 -9.29 -18.98
CA PRO A 99 1.45 -10.54 -19.45
C PRO A 99 1.96 -10.54 -20.89
N ASP A 100 1.68 -9.53 -21.66
CA ASP A 100 2.18 -9.29 -23.02
C ASP A 100 2.91 -7.93 -23.11
N GLY A 101 3.42 -7.44 -21.96
CA GLY A 101 4.01 -6.13 -21.77
C GLY A 101 5.45 -6.02 -22.25
N VAL A 102 6.23 -5.18 -21.57
CA VAL A 102 7.67 -5.02 -21.82
C VAL A 102 8.43 -6.10 -21.04
N GLY A 103 9.24 -6.89 -21.72
CA GLY A 103 9.94 -8.01 -21.10
C GLY A 103 11.35 -8.22 -21.64
N GLU A 104 11.83 -9.49 -21.60
CA GLU A 104 13.20 -9.88 -21.99
C GLU A 104 13.55 -9.43 -23.40
N SER A 105 12.59 -9.39 -24.32
CA SER A 105 12.81 -8.96 -25.71
C SER A 105 13.27 -7.51 -25.84
N ASP A 106 12.89 -6.68 -24.89
CA ASP A 106 13.22 -5.26 -24.77
C ASP A 106 14.36 -5.01 -23.76
N GLY A 107 14.84 -6.08 -23.12
CA GLY A 107 15.96 -6.07 -22.18
C GLY A 107 15.55 -5.65 -20.77
N TRP A 108 14.25 -5.79 -20.44
CA TRP A 108 13.72 -5.52 -19.12
C TRP A 108 13.32 -6.82 -18.39
N ALA A 109 13.37 -6.79 -17.08
CA ALA A 109 12.85 -7.80 -16.20
C ALA A 109 12.32 -7.12 -14.93
N SER A 110 11.21 -7.62 -14.42
CA SER A 110 10.58 -7.11 -13.19
C SER A 110 11.58 -7.08 -12.04
N ASN A 111 11.66 -5.94 -11.39
CA ASN A 111 12.48 -5.74 -10.20
C ASN A 111 12.08 -4.44 -9.48
N LEU A 112 12.21 -4.41 -8.15
CA LEU A 112 11.81 -3.29 -7.28
C LEU A 112 12.14 -1.86 -7.74
N PRO A 113 13.26 -1.56 -8.46
CA PRO A 113 13.50 -0.22 -8.98
C PRO A 113 12.73 0.18 -10.23
N SER A 114 11.97 -0.73 -10.83
CA SER A 114 11.27 -0.50 -12.09
C SER A 114 9.92 -1.21 -12.20
N ASP A 115 9.49 -1.81 -11.11
CA ASP A 115 8.24 -2.53 -10.87
C ASP A 115 8.10 -2.57 -9.34
N ALA A 116 7.50 -1.53 -8.79
CA ALA A 116 7.55 -1.26 -7.36
C ALA A 116 6.71 -2.25 -6.56
N ASP A 117 5.54 -2.62 -7.06
CA ASP A 117 4.61 -3.56 -6.44
C ASP A 117 4.83 -5.02 -6.89
N GLN A 118 5.68 -5.23 -7.92
CA GLN A 118 6.05 -6.53 -8.50
C GLN A 118 4.86 -7.27 -9.15
N ASP A 119 4.02 -6.54 -9.85
CA ASP A 119 2.87 -7.09 -10.55
C ASP A 119 3.16 -7.45 -12.03
N GLY A 120 4.39 -7.16 -12.53
CA GLY A 120 4.83 -7.46 -13.90
C GLY A 120 4.63 -6.30 -14.89
N CYS A 121 4.06 -5.19 -14.46
CA CYS A 121 3.99 -3.98 -15.25
C CYS A 121 5.19 -3.07 -14.96
N ARG A 122 5.73 -2.42 -15.97
CA ARG A 122 6.86 -1.53 -15.78
C ARG A 122 6.39 -0.11 -15.42
N ASP A 123 6.78 0.42 -14.24
CA ASP A 123 6.42 1.72 -13.67
C ASP A 123 6.53 2.88 -14.66
N TYR A 124 7.50 2.83 -15.58
CA TYR A 124 7.80 3.97 -16.44
C TYR A 124 6.75 4.23 -17.55
N ASP A 125 6.11 3.20 -18.07
CA ASP A 125 5.27 3.32 -19.28
C ASP A 125 4.11 2.31 -19.42
N GLU A 126 4.01 1.31 -18.56
CA GLU A 126 2.96 0.30 -18.60
C GLU A 126 2.04 0.37 -17.40
N ASP A 127 2.61 0.62 -16.22
CA ASP A 127 1.85 0.81 -15.00
C ASP A 127 1.25 2.22 -14.95
N LEU A 128 0.12 2.35 -14.33
CA LEU A 128 -0.58 3.61 -14.10
C LEU A 128 -0.85 3.84 -12.61
N ASP A 129 -0.47 2.88 -11.78
CA ASP A 129 -0.67 2.85 -10.32
C ASP A 129 0.50 2.01 -9.75
N ASP A 130 1.72 2.60 -9.80
CA ASP A 130 3.02 1.93 -9.57
C ASP A 130 3.13 1.17 -8.23
N ASP A 131 2.28 1.45 -7.26
CA ASP A 131 2.30 0.80 -5.95
C ASP A 131 1.00 0.08 -5.58
N ASN A 132 0.03 0.11 -6.51
CA ASN A 132 -1.27 -0.54 -6.40
C ASN A 132 -2.05 -0.16 -5.12
N ASP A 133 -1.94 1.11 -4.70
CA ASP A 133 -2.71 1.62 -3.57
C ASP A 133 -4.14 2.03 -3.94
N GLY A 134 -4.42 2.17 -5.25
CA GLY A 134 -5.71 2.51 -5.83
C GLY A 134 -5.83 3.99 -6.24
N VAL A 135 -4.77 4.79 -6.09
CA VAL A 135 -4.63 6.14 -6.61
C VAL A 135 -3.67 6.09 -7.79
N LEU A 136 -4.11 6.58 -8.95
CA LEU A 136 -3.25 6.56 -10.15
C LEU A 136 -2.09 7.53 -10.01
N ASP A 137 -0.89 7.20 -10.51
CA ASP A 137 0.34 8.01 -10.47
C ASP A 137 0.16 9.47 -10.79
N ALA A 138 -0.76 9.77 -11.71
CA ALA A 138 -1.03 11.14 -12.12
C ALA A 138 -1.67 12.01 -11.02
N ASN A 139 -2.22 11.39 -9.99
CA ASN A 139 -2.88 12.02 -8.85
C ASN A 139 -2.24 11.61 -7.53
N ASP A 140 -1.25 10.73 -7.57
CA ASP A 140 -0.57 10.16 -6.42
C ASP A 140 0.66 11.01 -6.07
N GLY A 141 0.69 11.50 -4.84
CA GLY A 141 1.82 12.20 -4.24
C GLY A 141 2.95 11.26 -3.81
N CYS A 142 2.64 9.96 -3.65
CA CYS A 142 3.50 8.95 -3.05
C CYS A 142 3.67 7.68 -3.88
N VAL A 143 3.73 7.78 -5.19
CA VAL A 143 3.71 6.75 -6.26
C VAL A 143 4.52 5.46 -6.07
N SER A 144 5.11 5.20 -4.93
CA SER A 144 5.93 3.99 -4.67
C SER A 144 5.78 3.51 -3.22
N THR A 145 4.69 3.84 -2.56
CA THR A 145 4.46 3.54 -1.14
C THR A 145 3.66 2.24 -0.95
N ILE A 146 4.22 1.13 -1.36
CA ILE A 146 3.59 -0.19 -1.44
C ILE A 146 3.02 -0.74 -0.12
N GLY A 147 2.05 -1.63 -0.25
CA GLY A 147 1.61 -2.52 0.84
C GLY A 147 0.40 -2.05 1.63
N TRP A 148 -0.33 -1.08 1.12
CA TRP A 148 -1.58 -0.57 1.68
C TRP A 148 -2.58 -0.23 0.55
N ILE A 149 -3.78 0.16 0.89
CA ILE A 149 -4.78 0.64 -0.06
C ILE A 149 -5.31 1.96 0.46
N SER A 150 -5.35 2.98 -0.41
CA SER A 150 -5.91 4.29 -0.10
C SER A 150 -7.39 4.19 0.26
N THR A 151 -7.75 4.77 1.37
CA THR A 151 -9.13 4.90 1.86
C THR A 151 -9.26 6.17 2.69
N LEU A 152 -10.45 6.74 2.81
CA LEU A 152 -10.73 7.91 3.66
C LEU A 152 -10.37 7.78 5.15
N GLN A 153 -9.87 6.64 5.61
CA GLN A 153 -9.42 6.41 6.99
C GLN A 153 -7.91 6.46 7.15
N ASN A 154 -7.16 6.41 6.06
CA ASN A 154 -5.71 6.35 6.06
C ASN A 154 -5.06 7.20 4.97
N ASP A 155 -5.87 7.91 4.22
CA ASP A 155 -5.55 8.85 3.16
C ASP A 155 -6.78 9.78 3.05
N LYS A 156 -6.76 10.83 3.81
CA LYS A 156 -7.93 11.67 4.06
C LYS A 156 -8.32 12.48 2.82
N ASP A 157 -7.36 13.03 2.11
CA ASP A 157 -7.54 13.84 0.91
C ASP A 157 -7.48 13.04 -0.40
N GLN A 158 -7.08 11.75 -0.29
CA GLN A 158 -6.98 10.78 -1.38
C GLN A 158 -5.90 11.17 -2.41
N ASP A 159 -4.77 11.64 -1.92
CA ASP A 159 -3.61 11.99 -2.73
C ASP A 159 -2.60 10.84 -2.93
N GLY A 160 -2.88 9.63 -2.38
CA GLY A 160 -2.02 8.45 -2.48
C GLY A 160 -0.89 8.42 -1.43
N CYS A 161 -0.89 9.35 -0.48
CA CYS A 161 0.03 9.33 0.64
C CYS A 161 -0.68 8.84 1.90
N HIS A 162 -0.01 7.97 2.66
CA HIS A 162 -0.59 7.42 3.88
C HIS A 162 -0.44 8.39 5.04
N ASP A 163 -1.55 8.80 5.69
CA ASP A 163 -1.60 9.75 6.82
C ASP A 163 -0.63 9.37 7.97
N ASP A 164 -0.40 8.08 8.23
CA ASP A 164 0.53 7.60 9.27
C ASP A 164 2.02 7.77 8.90
N GLY A 165 2.40 8.79 8.13
CA GLY A 165 3.78 9.24 8.03
C GLY A 165 4.40 9.46 6.66
N ALA A 166 3.72 9.16 5.56
CA ALA A 166 4.15 9.56 4.22
C ALA A 166 3.58 10.93 3.85
N ASP A 167 2.36 11.18 4.28
CA ASP A 167 1.69 12.45 4.16
C ASP A 167 2.14 13.46 5.23
N LEU A 168 2.20 14.70 4.87
CA LEU A 168 2.57 15.84 5.74
C LEU A 168 1.51 16.94 5.73
N ASP A 169 0.39 16.72 5.05
CA ASP A 169 -0.73 17.64 4.84
C ASP A 169 -2.00 16.80 4.62
N HIS A 170 -2.47 16.15 5.69
CA HIS A 170 -3.47 15.06 5.67
C HIS A 170 -4.79 15.39 4.98
N ASP A 171 -5.25 16.64 5.00
CA ASP A 171 -6.49 17.05 4.37
C ASP A 171 -6.29 17.84 3.06
N GLY A 172 -5.02 18.07 2.69
CA GLY A 172 -4.65 18.65 1.42
C GLY A 172 -5.05 20.13 1.27
N ASP A 173 -5.12 20.87 2.37
CA ASP A 173 -5.49 22.28 2.36
C ASP A 173 -4.31 23.21 2.05
N GLY A 174 -3.08 22.72 2.12
CA GLY A 174 -1.83 23.43 1.86
C GLY A 174 -1.13 23.92 3.12
N ILE A 175 -1.68 23.65 4.32
CA ILE A 175 -1.04 23.85 5.61
C ILE A 175 -0.49 22.51 6.09
N LEU A 176 0.78 22.47 6.49
CA LEU A 176 1.38 21.22 6.94
C LEU A 176 0.84 20.81 8.32
N ASP A 177 0.66 19.52 8.56
CA ASP A 177 0.18 18.90 9.80
C ASP A 177 0.74 19.52 11.09
N THR A 178 1.99 19.93 11.06
CA THR A 178 2.67 20.51 12.22
C THR A 178 2.28 21.95 12.52
N LEU A 179 1.56 22.57 11.62
CA LEU A 179 1.11 23.97 11.68
C LEU A 179 -0.40 24.06 11.61
N ASP A 180 -1.05 22.96 11.29
CA ASP A 180 -2.47 22.84 11.09
C ASP A 180 -3.19 22.52 12.40
N ALA A 181 -4.16 23.36 12.76
CA ALA A 181 -5.00 23.18 13.91
C ALA A 181 -6.17 22.21 13.64
N CYS A 182 -6.55 22.05 12.37
CA CYS A 182 -7.61 21.18 11.88
C CYS A 182 -7.11 20.02 11.02
N LEU A 183 -6.04 19.37 11.42
CA LEU A 183 -5.28 18.29 10.78
C LEU A 183 -6.07 17.28 9.91
N ASP A 184 -7.27 16.94 10.27
CA ASP A 184 -8.20 16.06 9.55
C ASP A 184 -9.46 16.83 9.13
N GLY A 185 -9.30 18.07 8.77
CA GLY A 185 -10.38 19.00 8.50
C GLY A 185 -11.17 18.74 7.22
N GLU A 186 -11.74 19.82 6.67
CA GLU A 186 -12.42 19.79 5.36
C GLU A 186 -11.36 19.62 4.27
N VAL A 187 -11.64 18.79 3.27
CA VAL A 187 -10.71 18.46 2.18
C VAL A 187 -11.02 19.22 0.89
N ASN A 188 -10.04 19.28 -0.02
CA ASN A 188 -10.19 19.84 -1.37
C ASN A 188 -10.42 21.37 -1.40
N TRP A 189 -9.86 22.09 -0.47
CA TRP A 189 -9.85 23.56 -0.51
C TRP A 189 -8.41 24.08 -0.24
N PRO A 190 -7.94 25.09 -0.94
CA PRO A 190 -6.64 25.69 -0.62
C PRO A 190 -6.81 26.76 0.44
N ALA A 191 -6.10 26.63 1.56
CA ALA A 191 -6.06 27.63 2.62
C ALA A 191 -5.52 28.97 2.11
N ASN A 192 -6.21 30.04 2.42
CA ASN A 192 -5.82 31.40 2.07
C ASN A 192 -6.63 32.42 2.89
N LEU A 193 -6.16 33.68 2.96
CA LEU A 193 -6.73 34.76 3.75
C LEU A 193 -8.23 35.10 3.52
N TYR A 194 -8.95 34.40 2.62
CA TYR A 194 -10.39 34.59 2.43
C TYR A 194 -11.23 33.53 3.09
N ASN A 195 -10.62 32.36 3.36
CA ASN A 195 -11.29 31.17 3.88
C ASN A 195 -10.56 30.53 5.07
N ASP A 196 -9.44 31.10 5.46
CA ASP A 196 -8.60 30.78 6.59
C ASP A 196 -7.87 32.10 6.96
N TRP A 197 -8.49 32.87 7.85
CA TRP A 197 -8.07 34.25 8.08
C TRP A 197 -6.78 34.35 8.85
N ASP A 198 -6.60 33.50 9.81
CA ASP A 198 -5.42 33.46 10.67
C ASP A 198 -4.34 32.49 10.22
N GLN A 199 -4.65 31.68 9.19
CA GLN A 199 -3.75 30.71 8.52
C GLN A 199 -3.36 29.55 9.46
N ASP A 200 -4.31 29.04 10.20
CA ASP A 200 -4.10 27.93 11.11
C ASP A 200 -4.55 26.56 10.54
N GLY A 201 -5.08 26.52 9.30
CA GLY A 201 -5.53 25.30 8.61
C GLY A 201 -7.00 24.97 8.85
N CYS A 202 -7.71 25.75 9.63
CA CYS A 202 -9.15 25.56 9.79
C CYS A 202 -9.93 26.44 8.81
N HIS A 203 -10.96 25.86 8.18
CA HIS A 203 -11.78 26.61 7.24
C HIS A 203 -12.83 27.47 7.98
N ASP A 204 -12.71 28.82 7.91
CA ASP A 204 -13.52 29.83 8.60
C ASP A 204 -15.04 29.56 8.64
N LEU A 205 -15.62 28.98 7.61
CA LEU A 205 -17.07 28.80 7.53
C LEU A 205 -17.55 27.41 7.95
N LEU A 206 -16.67 26.44 8.07
CA LEU A 206 -17.04 25.04 8.18
C LEU A 206 -16.59 24.39 9.49
N GLU A 207 -15.42 24.76 9.99
CA GLU A 207 -14.78 24.08 11.11
C GLU A 207 -14.08 25.01 12.10
N ASP A 208 -13.73 26.21 11.69
CA ASP A 208 -13.23 27.23 12.60
C ASP A 208 -14.36 27.90 13.38
N SER A 209 -14.16 28.17 14.63
CA SER A 209 -15.11 28.87 15.50
C SER A 209 -14.54 30.16 16.08
N ASP A 210 -13.27 30.48 15.75
CA ASP A 210 -12.52 31.64 16.20
C ASP A 210 -11.60 32.09 15.05
N ASP A 211 -12.22 32.65 14.00
CA ASP A 211 -11.60 32.93 12.69
C ASP A 211 -10.30 33.74 12.75
N ASP A 212 -9.99 34.45 13.83
CA ASP A 212 -8.75 35.24 13.96
C ASP A 212 -7.86 34.80 15.13
N ASN A 213 -8.25 33.74 15.83
CA ASN A 213 -7.53 33.13 16.95
C ASN A 213 -7.14 34.14 18.04
N ASP A 214 -8.10 35.00 18.41
CA ASP A 214 -7.93 35.94 19.50
C ASP A 214 -8.42 35.39 20.87
N GLY A 215 -9.10 34.24 20.84
CA GLY A 215 -9.61 33.52 22.01
C GLY A 215 -11.08 33.78 22.34
N GLU A 216 -11.79 34.60 21.56
CA GLU A 216 -13.23 34.74 21.59
C GLU A 216 -13.87 34.03 20.40
N ASP A 217 -14.93 33.23 20.64
CA ASP A 217 -15.63 32.54 19.56
C ASP A 217 -16.34 33.54 18.64
N ASP A 218 -16.35 33.38 17.30
CA ASP A 218 -17.02 34.24 16.31
C ASP A 218 -18.46 34.64 16.67
N SER A 219 -19.16 33.77 17.38
CA SER A 219 -20.54 34.01 17.79
C SER A 219 -20.69 35.05 18.93
N THR A 220 -19.62 35.38 19.63
CA THR A 220 -19.54 36.32 20.75
C THR A 220 -18.60 37.47 20.46
N ASP A 221 -17.72 37.28 19.47
CA ASP A 221 -16.78 38.28 19.00
C ASP A 221 -17.48 39.35 18.14
N ALA A 222 -17.19 40.62 18.42
CA ALA A 222 -17.68 41.75 17.65
C ALA A 222 -16.81 41.98 16.40
N CYS A 223 -15.57 41.46 16.36
CA CYS A 223 -14.62 41.54 15.27
C CYS A 223 -14.09 40.19 14.77
N PRO A 224 -14.92 39.22 14.37
CA PRO A 224 -14.56 37.81 14.10
C PRO A 224 -13.44 37.58 13.07
N LYS A 225 -13.01 38.58 12.36
CA LYS A 225 -11.87 38.61 11.42
C LYS A 225 -11.05 39.86 11.67
N GLY A 226 -10.84 40.12 12.93
CA GLY A 226 -10.06 41.21 13.39
C GLY A 226 -8.56 40.94 13.26
N ARG A 227 -7.82 41.41 14.24
CA ARG A 227 -6.38 41.21 14.30
C ARG A 227 -6.03 39.80 14.75
N SER A 228 -5.40 39.01 13.91
CA SER A 228 -4.89 37.70 14.28
C SER A 228 -3.61 37.74 15.14
N ASN A 229 -3.34 36.62 15.84
CA ASN A 229 -2.13 36.39 16.67
C ASN A 229 -2.00 37.32 17.90
N TRP A 230 -3.08 37.60 18.55
CA TRP A 230 -3.13 38.23 19.89
C TRP A 230 -4.17 37.47 20.75
N GLU A 231 -4.23 37.72 22.00
CA GLU A 231 -5.26 37.13 22.85
C GLU A 231 -6.12 38.26 23.41
N SER A 232 -7.45 38.18 23.19
CA SER A 232 -8.47 38.96 23.88
C SER A 232 -8.44 38.53 25.33
N GLU A 233 -7.48 38.97 26.05
CA GLU A 233 -7.26 38.49 27.39
C GLU A 233 -7.57 39.59 28.41
N ARG A 234 -8.34 39.21 29.33
CA ARG A 234 -8.40 39.38 30.78
C ARG A 234 -7.49 40.40 31.46
N ASP A 235 -6.49 40.94 30.84
CA ASP A 235 -5.71 42.03 31.46
C ASP A 235 -6.25 43.42 31.13
N GLN A 236 -7.30 43.49 30.31
CA GLN A 236 -7.98 44.72 29.93
C GLN A 236 -7.05 45.81 29.40
N SER A 237 -5.98 45.43 28.80
CA SER A 237 -4.99 46.38 28.25
C SER A 237 -5.04 46.52 26.73
N THR A 238 -5.73 45.58 26.09
CA THR A 238 -5.85 45.48 24.66
C THR A 238 -7.27 45.24 24.15
N ASP A 239 -8.16 44.88 25.08
CA ASP A 239 -9.59 44.65 24.91
C ASP A 239 -10.25 44.87 26.25
N PHE A 240 -10.76 46.09 26.47
CA PHE A 240 -11.19 46.54 27.78
C PHE A 240 -12.55 45.95 28.17
N ASP A 241 -13.46 45.79 27.24
CA ASP A 241 -14.80 45.28 27.45
C ASP A 241 -14.96 43.79 27.07
N LEU A 242 -13.89 43.15 26.55
CA LEU A 242 -13.84 41.76 26.18
C LEU A 242 -14.83 41.38 25.10
N ASP A 243 -14.91 42.20 24.05
CA ASP A 243 -15.77 41.95 22.92
C ASP A 243 -15.06 41.34 21.67
N GLY A 244 -13.73 41.05 21.78
CA GLY A 244 -12.93 40.48 20.72
C GLY A 244 -12.31 41.49 19.78
N CYS A 245 -12.58 42.78 19.95
CA CYS A 245 -11.99 43.83 19.14
C CYS A 245 -10.74 44.43 19.82
N TYR A 246 -9.67 44.64 19.08
CA TYR A 246 -8.44 45.22 19.62
C TYR A 246 -8.56 46.75 19.77
N ASP A 247 -8.63 47.30 21.04
CA ASP A 247 -8.91 48.69 21.42
C ASP A 247 -8.16 49.71 20.59
N SER A 248 -6.90 49.47 20.25
CA SER A 248 -6.09 50.53 19.64
C SER A 248 -6.29 50.68 18.11
N THR A 249 -6.94 49.73 17.44
CA THR A 249 -7.02 49.69 15.97
C THR A 249 -8.37 49.30 15.43
N GLU A 250 -9.18 48.53 16.15
CA GLU A 250 -10.42 47.90 15.67
C GLU A 250 -11.64 48.40 16.44
N ASP A 251 -11.50 48.54 17.74
CA ASP A 251 -12.57 49.11 18.54
C ASP A 251 -12.60 50.66 18.51
N LEU A 252 -13.77 51.19 18.51
CA LEU A 252 -14.02 52.62 18.56
C LEU A 252 -14.69 53.08 19.87
N ASP A 253 -15.07 52.14 20.72
CA ASP A 253 -15.82 52.37 21.97
C ASP A 253 -15.33 51.34 23.02
N ASP A 254 -14.03 51.48 23.39
CA ASP A 254 -13.25 50.53 24.20
C ASP A 254 -13.95 50.07 25.53
N ASP A 255 -15.02 50.73 25.94
CA ASP A 255 -15.79 50.34 27.17
C ASP A 255 -17.27 50.04 26.94
N ASN A 256 -17.69 49.98 25.63
CA ASN A 256 -19.05 49.70 25.19
C ASN A 256 -20.13 50.60 25.86
N ASP A 257 -19.80 51.86 26.22
CA ASP A 257 -20.75 52.79 26.80
C ASP A 257 -21.62 53.53 25.78
N SER A 258 -21.44 53.22 24.50
CA SER A 258 -22.09 53.84 23.33
C SER A 258 -21.57 55.25 23.00
N VAL A 259 -20.39 55.59 23.47
CA VAL A 259 -19.68 56.85 23.15
C VAL A 259 -18.31 56.51 22.63
N ASN A 260 -18.07 56.76 21.35
CA ASN A 260 -16.75 56.47 20.75
C ASN A 260 -15.63 57.15 21.49
N ASP A 261 -14.56 56.43 21.71
CA ASP A 261 -13.35 56.93 22.32
C ASP A 261 -12.66 57.97 21.42
N VAL A 262 -12.07 58.96 22.05
CA VAL A 262 -11.41 60.03 21.35
C VAL A 262 -9.89 59.73 21.36
N ASN A 263 -9.35 59.36 20.20
CA ASN A 263 -7.92 59.20 19.98
C ASN A 263 -7.09 60.43 20.27
#